data_9ddac70e74b6cd43540cc6d74b063b09
#
_entry.id   9ddac70e74b6cd43540cc6d74b063b09
#
_cell.length_a   1.000
_cell.length_b   1.000
_cell.length_c   1.000
_cell.angle_alpha   90.00
_cell.angle_beta   90.00
_cell.angle_gamma   90.00
#
_symmetry.space_group_name_H-M   'P 1'
#
loop_
_entity.id
_entity.type
_entity.pdbx_description
1 polymer ?
#
loop_
_entity_poly.entity_id
_entity_poly.type
_entity_poly.pdbx_seq_one_letter_code
_entity_poly.pdbx_strand_id
1 'polypeptide(L)'
;THCISSAASDVYKRQVFADETTAEVPEIEMADASEVDKTTISFWHSMGGVNGQAIDTLVQKFNDENEYGITVEAEYQGSYDDALNKLKSAQIGNMGADLVQVYEIGTRFMIESGWIVPMQSMVNADEYDTSVLESNLAAYYTINDMLYSMPFNSSTPLMYYNKDMFDAAGITEIPDSLESIAQIGDKLLDSGAQEVMSLGIYGWFFEQFIGKQGLEYANNGNGRTEAATAVAFDENGAA
;
A
#
# COMPACT_ATOMS: atom_id res chain seq x y z
N THR A 1 5.63 -27.70 -5.42
CA THR A 1 5.10 -26.63 -4.54
C THR A 1 5.85 -26.57 -3.20
N HIS A 2 6.60 -27.59 -2.79
CA HIS A 2 7.31 -27.60 -1.51
C HIS A 2 8.74 -27.07 -1.56
N CYS A 3 9.34 -26.87 -2.72
CA CYS A 3 10.72 -26.43 -2.81
C CYS A 3 10.91 -24.91 -2.71
N ILE A 4 9.90 -24.09 -3.04
CA ILE A 4 10.02 -22.62 -2.97
C ILE A 4 9.87 -22.13 -1.52
N SER A 5 9.02 -22.76 -0.71
CA SER A 5 8.76 -22.31 0.66
C SER A 5 9.84 -22.71 1.66
N SER A 6 10.56 -23.82 1.45
CA SER A 6 11.57 -24.29 2.40
C SER A 6 12.90 -23.53 2.27
N ALA A 7 13.31 -23.17 1.06
CA ALA A 7 14.53 -22.38 0.85
C ALA A 7 14.36 -20.94 1.35
N ALA A 8 13.20 -20.31 1.11
CA ALA A 8 12.90 -18.98 1.62
C ALA A 8 12.84 -18.94 3.17
N SER A 9 12.28 -19.96 3.81
CA SER A 9 12.16 -19.98 5.28
C SER A 9 13.50 -20.16 6.01
N ASP A 10 14.47 -20.82 5.41
CA ASP A 10 15.77 -21.07 6.05
C ASP A 10 16.75 -19.89 5.87
N VAL A 11 16.63 -19.12 4.79
CA VAL A 11 17.42 -17.91 4.57
C VAL A 11 16.94 -16.78 5.50
N TYR A 12 15.64 -16.66 5.73
CA TYR A 12 15.07 -15.58 6.56
C TYR A 12 15.23 -15.77 8.07
N LYS A 13 15.41 -16.98 8.57
CA LYS A 13 15.65 -17.21 10.01
C LYS A 13 16.96 -16.64 10.56
N ARG A 14 17.83 -16.11 9.69
CA ARG A 14 19.14 -15.52 10.08
C ARG A 14 19.20 -14.00 10.03
N GLN A 15 18.13 -13.30 9.61
CA GLN A 15 18.13 -11.84 9.45
C GLN A 15 17.36 -11.08 10.51
N VAL A 16 17.39 -11.51 11.76
CA VAL A 16 16.94 -10.70 12.87
C VAL A 16 18.15 -9.93 13.41
N PHE A 17 18.14 -8.60 13.16
CA PHE A 17 19.10 -7.63 13.71
C PHE A 17 20.56 -7.81 13.27
N ALA A 18 20.88 -7.50 12.05
CA ALA A 18 22.23 -7.17 11.64
C ALA A 18 22.35 -5.67 11.37
N ASP A 19 23.37 -5.11 12.00
CA ASP A 19 24.02 -3.82 11.81
C ASP A 19 23.89 -3.24 10.37
N GLU A 20 23.90 -1.92 10.25
CA GLU A 20 23.92 -0.98 9.12
C GLU A 20 24.56 -1.42 7.76
N THR A 21 24.48 -2.67 7.37
CA THR A 21 24.83 -3.11 6.04
C THR A 21 23.57 -3.20 5.18
N THR A 22 23.59 -2.60 4.00
CA THR A 22 22.60 -2.82 2.94
C THR A 22 22.24 -4.30 2.91
N ALA A 23 20.96 -4.61 3.23
CA ALA A 23 20.51 -5.99 3.20
C ALA A 23 20.73 -6.54 1.79
N GLU A 24 21.44 -7.66 1.67
CA GLU A 24 21.62 -8.30 0.36
C GLU A 24 20.25 -8.74 -0.16
N VAL A 25 19.97 -8.43 -1.43
CA VAL A 25 18.76 -8.87 -2.10
C VAL A 25 18.81 -10.40 -2.21
N PRO A 26 17.82 -11.13 -1.67
CA PRO A 26 17.81 -12.58 -1.80
C PRO A 26 17.80 -13.00 -3.27
N GLU A 27 18.70 -13.86 -3.67
CA GLU A 27 18.70 -14.45 -5.01
C GLU A 27 17.57 -15.50 -5.10
N ILE A 28 16.82 -15.45 -6.18
CA ILE A 28 15.82 -16.47 -6.54
C ILE A 28 16.14 -16.99 -7.94
N GLU A 29 15.92 -18.28 -8.15
CA GLU A 29 16.01 -18.87 -9.48
C GLU A 29 14.63 -18.88 -10.13
N MET A 30 14.56 -18.36 -11.36
CA MET A 30 13.34 -18.45 -12.18
C MET A 30 13.21 -19.87 -12.71
N ALA A 31 12.04 -20.47 -12.52
CA ALA A 31 11.75 -21.76 -13.12
C ALA A 31 11.59 -21.63 -14.63
N ASP A 32 12.10 -22.61 -15.40
CA ASP A 32 11.80 -22.69 -16.83
C ASP A 32 10.29 -22.95 -17.01
N ALA A 33 9.63 -22.11 -17.81
CA ALA A 33 8.20 -22.18 -18.05
C ALA A 33 7.76 -23.57 -18.59
N SER A 34 8.65 -24.29 -19.30
CA SER A 34 8.40 -25.63 -19.81
C SER A 34 8.46 -26.73 -18.74
N GLU A 35 9.04 -26.43 -17.57
CA GLU A 35 9.20 -27.35 -16.43
C GLU A 35 8.18 -27.08 -15.30
N VAL A 36 7.40 -25.99 -15.44
CA VAL A 36 6.36 -25.65 -14.46
C VAL A 36 5.09 -26.45 -14.73
N ASP A 37 4.72 -27.31 -13.79
CA ASP A 37 3.40 -27.95 -13.81
C ASP A 37 2.30 -26.89 -13.66
N LYS A 38 1.10 -27.19 -14.14
CA LYS A 38 -0.07 -26.33 -13.93
C LYS A 38 -0.21 -25.97 -12.45
N THR A 39 -0.11 -24.69 -12.16
CA THR A 39 -0.10 -24.17 -10.80
C THR A 39 -1.26 -23.19 -10.60
N THR A 40 -1.93 -23.30 -9.46
CA THR A 40 -2.91 -22.31 -9.02
C THR A 40 -2.28 -21.42 -7.95
N ILE A 41 -2.41 -20.12 -8.11
CA ILE A 41 -1.95 -19.07 -7.19
C ILE A 41 -3.16 -18.40 -6.57
N SER A 42 -3.22 -18.35 -5.25
CA SER A 42 -4.22 -17.59 -4.51
C SER A 42 -3.82 -16.11 -4.42
N PHE A 43 -4.73 -15.22 -4.80
CA PHE A 43 -4.55 -13.77 -4.70
C PHE A 43 -5.57 -13.15 -3.75
N TRP A 44 -5.14 -12.72 -2.59
CA TRP A 44 -6.00 -12.02 -1.62
C TRP A 44 -5.96 -10.51 -1.84
N HIS A 45 -7.14 -9.88 -1.96
CA HIS A 45 -7.28 -8.46 -2.19
C HIS A 45 -8.43 -7.83 -1.40
N SER A 46 -8.40 -6.50 -1.28
CA SER A 46 -9.40 -5.70 -0.56
C SER A 46 -10.22 -4.79 -1.49
N MET A 47 -10.24 -5.09 -2.78
CA MET A 47 -10.98 -4.31 -3.78
C MET A 47 -12.40 -4.82 -3.89
N GLY A 48 -13.37 -4.03 -3.43
CA GLY A 48 -14.81 -4.32 -3.55
C GLY A 48 -15.50 -3.50 -4.65
N GLY A 49 -16.76 -3.83 -4.94
CA GLY A 49 -17.58 -3.09 -5.90
C GLY A 49 -16.98 -3.03 -7.30
N VAL A 50 -16.93 -1.84 -7.90
CA VAL A 50 -16.39 -1.64 -9.26
C VAL A 50 -14.91 -1.99 -9.35
N ASN A 51 -14.15 -1.70 -8.30
CA ASN A 51 -12.72 -2.06 -8.26
C ASN A 51 -12.53 -3.59 -8.21
N GLY A 52 -13.39 -4.32 -7.50
CA GLY A 52 -13.40 -5.79 -7.52
C GLY A 52 -13.66 -6.34 -8.91
N GLN A 53 -14.63 -5.79 -9.64
CA GLN A 53 -14.89 -6.18 -11.03
C GLN A 53 -13.69 -5.94 -11.95
N ALA A 54 -12.92 -4.88 -11.70
CA ALA A 54 -11.68 -4.63 -12.42
C ALA A 54 -10.62 -5.69 -12.12
N ILE A 55 -10.49 -6.11 -10.84
CA ILE A 55 -9.60 -7.23 -10.47
C ILE A 55 -10.03 -8.51 -11.19
N ASP A 56 -11.31 -8.87 -11.14
CA ASP A 56 -11.83 -10.05 -11.81
C ASP A 56 -11.49 -10.06 -13.31
N THR A 57 -11.63 -8.89 -13.96
CA THR A 57 -11.30 -8.72 -15.38
C THR A 57 -9.81 -8.91 -15.66
N LEU A 58 -8.93 -8.33 -14.83
CA LEU A 58 -7.48 -8.47 -14.97
C LEU A 58 -7.03 -9.90 -14.73
N VAL A 59 -7.57 -10.56 -13.71
CA VAL A 59 -7.27 -11.96 -13.39
C VAL A 59 -7.74 -12.89 -14.51
N GLN A 60 -8.97 -12.68 -15.01
CA GLN A 60 -9.46 -13.47 -16.15
C GLN A 60 -8.58 -13.30 -17.38
N LYS A 61 -8.18 -12.06 -17.69
CA LYS A 61 -7.28 -11.78 -18.80
C LYS A 61 -5.94 -12.50 -18.63
N PHE A 62 -5.34 -12.44 -17.43
CA PHE A 62 -4.09 -13.15 -17.16
C PHE A 62 -4.26 -14.66 -17.33
N ASN A 63 -5.32 -15.24 -16.78
CA ASN A 63 -5.58 -16.68 -16.86
C ASN A 63 -5.78 -17.16 -18.31
N ASP A 64 -6.37 -16.32 -19.16
CA ASP A 64 -6.62 -16.64 -20.57
C ASP A 64 -5.37 -16.49 -21.46
N GLU A 65 -4.48 -15.52 -21.11
CA GLU A 65 -3.38 -15.11 -21.98
C GLU A 65 -2.00 -15.64 -21.56
N ASN A 66 -1.81 -16.07 -20.30
CA ASN A 66 -0.49 -16.51 -19.85
C ASN A 66 -0.10 -17.86 -20.47
N GLU A 67 1.18 -17.99 -20.82
CA GLU A 67 1.76 -19.18 -21.45
C GLU A 67 2.40 -20.13 -20.43
N TYR A 68 2.37 -19.77 -19.13
CA TYR A 68 3.06 -20.50 -18.07
C TYR A 68 2.20 -21.61 -17.43
N GLY A 69 0.93 -21.76 -17.83
CA GLY A 69 0.00 -22.71 -17.22
C GLY A 69 -0.41 -22.34 -15.80
N ILE A 70 -0.27 -21.07 -15.42
CA ILE A 70 -0.65 -20.54 -14.10
C ILE A 70 -2.12 -20.13 -14.13
N THR A 71 -2.86 -20.48 -13.09
CA THR A 71 -4.20 -19.98 -12.83
C THR A 71 -4.18 -19.15 -11.55
N VAL A 72 -4.63 -17.91 -11.61
CA VAL A 72 -4.81 -17.05 -10.45
C VAL A 72 -6.26 -17.12 -9.98
N GLU A 73 -6.45 -17.40 -8.69
CA GLU A 73 -7.75 -17.33 -8.01
C GLU A 73 -7.75 -16.12 -7.09
N ALA A 74 -8.54 -15.09 -7.46
CA ALA A 74 -8.67 -13.88 -6.68
C ALA A 74 -9.76 -14.03 -5.61
N GLU A 75 -9.44 -13.63 -4.37
CA GLU A 75 -10.34 -13.72 -3.24
C GLU A 75 -10.44 -12.37 -2.51
N TYR A 76 -11.64 -11.80 -2.47
CA TYR A 76 -11.92 -10.59 -1.71
C TYR A 76 -11.91 -10.88 -0.19
N GLN A 77 -11.08 -10.17 0.56
CA GLN A 77 -10.86 -10.40 1.99
C GLN A 77 -11.50 -9.36 2.92
N GLY A 78 -12.30 -8.43 2.41
CA GLY A 78 -12.88 -7.34 3.19
C GLY A 78 -12.03 -6.07 3.14
N SER A 79 -12.05 -5.29 4.22
CA SER A 79 -11.20 -4.10 4.34
C SER A 79 -9.71 -4.47 4.40
N TYR A 80 -8.82 -3.48 4.25
CA TYR A 80 -7.37 -3.71 4.40
C TYR A 80 -7.01 -4.26 5.77
N ASP A 81 -7.64 -3.77 6.84
CA ASP A 81 -7.44 -4.27 8.21
C ASP A 81 -7.92 -5.71 8.36
N ASP A 82 -9.09 -6.05 7.79
CA ASP A 82 -9.61 -7.42 7.80
C ASP A 82 -8.67 -8.37 7.07
N ALA A 83 -8.20 -8.00 5.88
CA ALA A 83 -7.28 -8.78 5.07
C ALA A 83 -5.95 -9.04 5.81
N LEU A 84 -5.37 -7.99 6.41
CA LEU A 84 -4.13 -8.11 7.18
C LEU A 84 -4.31 -8.99 8.43
N ASN A 85 -5.43 -8.87 9.14
CA ASN A 85 -5.71 -9.70 10.31
C ASN A 85 -5.95 -11.17 9.93
N LYS A 86 -6.63 -11.43 8.80
CA LYS A 86 -6.78 -12.78 8.26
C LYS A 86 -5.43 -13.36 7.85
N LEU A 87 -4.58 -12.58 7.20
CA LEU A 87 -3.23 -13.00 6.81
C LEU A 87 -2.41 -13.41 8.04
N LYS A 88 -2.41 -12.58 9.10
CA LYS A 88 -1.75 -12.90 10.38
C LYS A 88 -2.23 -14.23 10.95
N SER A 89 -3.53 -14.47 10.92
CA SER A 89 -4.13 -15.70 11.44
C SER A 89 -3.81 -16.93 10.57
N ALA A 90 -3.84 -16.77 9.25
CA ALA A 90 -3.57 -17.82 8.28
C ALA A 90 -2.09 -18.28 8.30
N GLN A 91 -1.16 -17.35 8.52
CA GLN A 91 0.27 -17.65 8.60
C GLN A 91 0.63 -18.56 9.79
N ILE A 92 -0.11 -18.48 10.90
CA ILE A 92 0.08 -19.41 12.03
C ILE A 92 -0.13 -20.87 11.58
N GLY A 93 -1.05 -21.09 10.63
CA GLY A 93 -1.35 -22.41 10.05
C GLY A 93 -0.60 -22.72 8.74
N ASN A 94 0.29 -21.85 8.29
CA ASN A 94 0.94 -21.93 6.98
C ASN A 94 -0.07 -21.99 5.81
N MET A 95 -1.19 -21.25 5.93
CA MET A 95 -2.30 -21.20 4.98
C MET A 95 -2.51 -19.80 4.41
N GLY A 96 -1.47 -18.97 4.37
CA GLY A 96 -1.51 -17.64 3.77
C GLY A 96 -1.66 -17.72 2.24
N ALA A 97 -2.04 -16.60 1.62
CA ALA A 97 -2.10 -16.49 0.18
C ALA A 97 -0.69 -16.43 -0.45
N ASP A 98 -0.60 -16.86 -1.71
CA ASP A 98 0.64 -16.78 -2.49
C ASP A 98 0.93 -15.33 -2.89
N LEU A 99 -0.11 -14.58 -3.22
CA LEU A 99 -0.07 -13.15 -3.54
C LEU A 99 -1.07 -12.40 -2.67
N VAL A 100 -0.66 -11.28 -2.09
CA VAL A 100 -1.52 -10.49 -1.21
C VAL A 100 -1.39 -8.99 -1.49
N GLN A 101 -2.53 -8.32 -1.59
CA GLN A 101 -2.58 -6.87 -1.58
C GLN A 101 -2.51 -6.38 -0.13
N VAL A 102 -1.51 -5.58 0.17
CA VAL A 102 -1.32 -4.97 1.49
C VAL A 102 -1.31 -3.45 1.33
N TYR A 103 -2.07 -2.74 2.16
CA TYR A 103 -2.02 -1.28 2.19
C TYR A 103 -0.71 -0.80 2.82
N GLU A 104 -0.33 0.45 2.54
CA GLU A 104 0.98 1.02 2.88
C GLU A 104 1.33 0.91 4.37
N ILE A 105 0.34 1.09 5.26
CA ILE A 105 0.50 0.99 6.72
C ILE A 105 1.00 -0.42 7.13
N GLY A 106 0.66 -1.45 6.37
CA GLY A 106 1.10 -2.82 6.61
C GLY A 106 2.55 -3.11 6.19
N THR A 107 3.20 -2.23 5.43
CA THR A 107 4.52 -2.48 4.82
C THR A 107 5.57 -2.87 5.85
N ARG A 108 5.72 -2.11 6.92
CA ARG A 108 6.72 -2.38 7.96
C ARG A 108 6.49 -3.73 8.64
N PHE A 109 5.23 -4.04 8.96
CA PHE A 109 4.88 -5.33 9.53
C PHE A 109 5.24 -6.49 8.58
N MET A 110 4.96 -6.37 7.28
CA MET A 110 5.29 -7.42 6.31
C MET A 110 6.79 -7.65 6.20
N ILE A 111 7.59 -6.59 6.21
CA ILE A 111 9.06 -6.69 6.19
C ILE A 111 9.55 -7.40 7.46
N GLU A 112 9.12 -6.96 8.64
CA GLU A 112 9.58 -7.53 9.91
C GLU A 112 9.09 -8.95 10.16
N SER A 113 7.94 -9.32 9.59
CA SER A 113 7.40 -10.68 9.70
C SER A 113 8.25 -11.73 9.01
N GLY A 114 9.02 -11.33 7.98
CA GLY A 114 9.77 -12.27 7.14
C GLY A 114 8.88 -13.20 6.31
N TRP A 115 7.60 -12.86 6.11
CA TRP A 115 6.65 -13.70 5.35
C TRP A 115 6.66 -13.42 3.85
N ILE A 116 7.29 -12.33 3.45
CA ILE A 116 7.34 -11.92 2.05
C ILE A 116 8.72 -12.14 1.44
N VAL A 117 8.75 -12.41 0.15
CA VAL A 117 9.93 -12.28 -0.68
C VAL A 117 9.94 -10.85 -1.21
N PRO A 118 11.02 -10.08 -1.05
CA PRO A 118 11.09 -8.74 -1.63
C PRO A 118 10.88 -8.79 -3.15
N MET A 119 10.06 -7.89 -3.67
CA MET A 119 9.85 -7.78 -5.12
C MET A 119 11.16 -7.51 -5.88
N GLN A 120 12.15 -6.91 -5.22
CA GLN A 120 13.48 -6.71 -5.80
C GLN A 120 14.13 -8.02 -6.27
N SER A 121 13.91 -9.13 -5.55
CA SER A 121 14.42 -10.44 -5.97
C SER A 121 13.81 -10.89 -7.29
N MET A 122 12.50 -10.70 -7.47
CA MET A 122 11.79 -11.04 -8.70
C MET A 122 12.17 -10.11 -9.84
N VAL A 123 12.29 -8.80 -9.55
CA VAL A 123 12.76 -7.80 -10.52
C VAL A 123 14.14 -8.15 -11.07
N ASN A 124 15.06 -8.56 -10.20
CA ASN A 124 16.41 -8.93 -10.60
C ASN A 124 16.43 -10.24 -11.42
N ALA A 125 15.64 -11.23 -11.02
CA ALA A 125 15.60 -12.54 -11.69
C ALA A 125 14.94 -12.47 -13.07
N ASP A 126 13.91 -11.62 -13.22
CA ASP A 126 13.17 -11.43 -14.48
C ASP A 126 13.75 -10.29 -15.36
N GLU A 127 14.81 -9.61 -14.88
CA GLU A 127 15.36 -8.41 -15.52
C GLU A 127 14.27 -7.35 -15.84
N TYR A 128 13.24 -7.26 -14.96
CA TYR A 128 12.09 -6.39 -15.18
C TYR A 128 12.48 -4.91 -15.16
N ASP A 129 12.06 -4.17 -16.18
CA ASP A 129 12.30 -2.73 -16.28
C ASP A 129 11.42 -1.94 -15.31
N THR A 130 11.96 -1.58 -14.16
CA THR A 130 11.25 -0.78 -13.15
C THR A 130 11.07 0.69 -13.54
N SER A 131 11.69 1.18 -14.62
CA SER A 131 11.53 2.57 -15.08
C SER A 131 10.11 2.88 -15.57
N VAL A 132 9.30 1.86 -15.84
CA VAL A 132 7.89 1.99 -16.18
C VAL A 132 6.99 2.32 -14.98
N LEU A 133 7.51 2.14 -13.76
CA LEU A 133 6.77 2.45 -12.54
C LEU A 133 6.83 3.96 -12.25
N GLU A 134 5.73 4.50 -11.72
CA GLU A 134 5.73 5.87 -11.22
C GLU A 134 6.76 6.00 -10.08
N SER A 135 7.76 6.85 -10.28
CA SER A 135 8.94 6.93 -9.41
C SER A 135 8.62 7.22 -7.94
N ASN A 136 7.62 8.08 -7.69
CA ASN A 136 7.19 8.42 -6.33
C ASN A 136 6.55 7.22 -5.62
N LEU A 137 5.80 6.40 -6.36
CA LEU A 137 5.17 5.20 -5.80
C LEU A 137 6.23 4.11 -5.56
N ALA A 138 7.12 3.87 -6.51
CA ALA A 138 8.21 2.92 -6.35
C ALA A 138 9.11 3.28 -5.17
N ALA A 139 9.47 4.58 -5.02
CA ALA A 139 10.28 5.08 -3.91
C ALA A 139 9.60 4.84 -2.54
N TYR A 140 8.27 4.92 -2.47
CA TYR A 140 7.55 4.67 -1.23
C TYR A 140 7.74 3.24 -0.73
N TYR A 141 7.72 2.25 -1.64
CA TYR A 141 7.86 0.83 -1.31
C TYR A 141 9.30 0.32 -1.36
N THR A 142 10.26 1.22 -1.62
CA THR A 142 11.70 0.95 -1.55
C THR A 142 12.26 1.40 -0.20
N ILE A 143 12.82 0.48 0.55
CA ILE A 143 13.41 0.73 1.87
C ILE A 143 14.83 0.15 1.85
N ASN A 144 15.82 0.95 2.20
CA ASN A 144 17.24 0.59 2.14
C ASN A 144 17.62 0.02 0.76
N ASP A 145 17.24 0.74 -0.29
CA ASP A 145 17.48 0.39 -1.71
C ASP A 145 16.88 -0.95 -2.18
N MET A 146 15.96 -1.52 -1.42
CA MET A 146 15.25 -2.76 -1.74
C MET A 146 13.76 -2.49 -1.97
N LEU A 147 13.24 -2.82 -3.14
CA LEU A 147 11.82 -2.78 -3.46
C LEU A 147 11.13 -3.99 -2.82
N TYR A 148 10.34 -3.76 -1.77
CA TYR A 148 9.64 -4.82 -1.04
C TYR A 148 8.32 -5.25 -1.64
N SER A 149 7.60 -4.32 -2.25
CA SER A 149 6.32 -4.61 -2.91
C SER A 149 6.15 -3.82 -4.19
N MET A 150 5.40 -4.38 -5.14
CA MET A 150 5.07 -3.70 -6.38
C MET A 150 3.90 -2.73 -6.13
N PRO A 151 3.98 -1.46 -6.56
CA PRO A 151 2.83 -0.56 -6.56
C PRO A 151 1.67 -1.16 -7.36
N PHE A 152 0.49 -1.23 -6.76
CA PHE A 152 -0.69 -1.84 -7.38
C PHE A 152 -1.81 -0.83 -7.62
N ASN A 153 -2.22 -0.12 -6.57
CA ASN A 153 -3.18 0.97 -6.62
C ASN A 153 -2.76 2.06 -5.64
N SER A 154 -3.14 3.29 -5.92
CA SER A 154 -2.82 4.44 -5.06
C SER A 154 -4.04 5.32 -4.88
N SER A 155 -4.20 5.86 -3.67
CA SER A 155 -5.23 6.83 -3.33
C SER A 155 -4.65 8.23 -3.33
N THR A 156 -5.48 9.21 -3.73
CA THR A 156 -5.16 10.63 -3.66
C THR A 156 -6.32 11.35 -3.03
N PRO A 157 -6.12 12.15 -1.96
CA PRO A 157 -7.20 12.93 -1.37
C PRO A 157 -7.61 14.05 -2.33
N LEU A 158 -8.92 14.17 -2.56
CA LEU A 158 -9.53 15.22 -3.36
C LEU A 158 -10.65 15.88 -2.53
N MET A 159 -10.72 17.20 -2.61
CA MET A 159 -11.83 17.96 -2.06
C MET A 159 -12.92 18.11 -3.11
N TYR A 160 -14.10 17.59 -2.80
CA TYR A 160 -15.32 17.86 -3.57
C TYR A 160 -16.07 19.02 -2.93
N TYR A 161 -16.57 19.94 -3.74
CA TYR A 161 -17.41 21.03 -3.25
C TYR A 161 -18.72 21.10 -4.02
N ASN A 162 -19.78 21.55 -3.36
CA ASN A 162 -21.07 21.78 -3.99
C ASN A 162 -21.05 23.17 -4.65
N LYS A 163 -20.98 23.19 -5.97
CA LYS A 163 -20.88 24.44 -6.74
C LYS A 163 -22.10 25.35 -6.51
N ASP A 164 -23.31 24.79 -6.46
CA ASP A 164 -24.54 25.58 -6.29
C ASP A 164 -24.59 26.27 -4.92
N MET A 165 -24.08 25.60 -3.87
CA MET A 165 -23.97 26.21 -2.54
C MET A 165 -22.92 27.30 -2.50
N PHE A 166 -21.79 27.13 -3.18
CA PHE A 166 -20.76 28.17 -3.30
C PHE A 166 -21.28 29.40 -4.04
N ASP A 167 -21.97 29.19 -5.16
CA ASP A 167 -22.59 30.27 -5.93
C ASP A 167 -23.66 31.02 -5.10
N ALA A 168 -24.50 30.30 -4.36
CA ALA A 168 -25.51 30.88 -3.48
C ALA A 168 -24.91 31.70 -2.32
N ALA A 169 -23.76 31.25 -1.80
CA ALA A 169 -22.99 31.95 -0.76
C ALA A 169 -22.12 33.09 -1.31
N GLY A 170 -22.07 33.30 -2.64
CA GLY A 170 -21.22 34.31 -3.28
C GLY A 170 -19.73 33.99 -3.16
N ILE A 171 -19.37 32.71 -3.06
CA ILE A 171 -17.99 32.26 -2.97
C ILE A 171 -17.49 31.92 -4.38
N THR A 172 -16.50 32.67 -4.85
CA THR A 172 -15.94 32.56 -6.21
C THR A 172 -14.59 31.85 -6.24
N GLU A 173 -13.90 31.81 -5.10
CA GLU A 173 -12.60 31.15 -4.98
C GLU A 173 -12.74 29.85 -4.19
N ILE A 174 -12.17 28.78 -4.74
CA ILE A 174 -12.17 27.47 -4.08
C ILE A 174 -11.09 27.50 -3.01
N PRO A 175 -11.41 27.15 -1.74
CA PRO A 175 -10.43 27.13 -0.67
C PRO A 175 -9.37 26.05 -0.93
N ASP A 176 -8.13 26.35 -0.58
CA ASP A 176 -6.95 25.47 -0.76
C ASP A 176 -6.31 25.03 0.56
N SER A 177 -6.86 25.46 1.69
CA SER A 177 -6.36 25.16 3.03
C SER A 177 -7.52 25.07 4.03
N LEU A 178 -7.27 24.45 5.19
CA LEU A 178 -8.25 24.39 6.27
C LEU A 178 -8.61 25.78 6.80
N GLU A 179 -7.64 26.70 6.84
CA GLU A 179 -7.86 28.10 7.22
C GLU A 179 -8.79 28.79 6.22
N SER A 180 -8.58 28.62 4.92
CA SER A 180 -9.46 29.20 3.91
C SER A 180 -10.86 28.59 3.92
N ILE A 181 -11.00 27.31 4.25
CA ILE A 181 -12.30 26.67 4.49
C ILE A 181 -13.00 27.30 5.70
N ALA A 182 -12.28 27.49 6.81
CA ALA A 182 -12.82 28.14 8.00
C ALA A 182 -13.31 29.57 7.74
N GLN A 183 -12.58 30.35 6.93
CA GLN A 183 -12.92 31.72 6.57
C GLN A 183 -14.22 31.85 5.76
N ILE A 184 -14.57 30.84 4.97
CA ILE A 184 -15.83 30.84 4.20
C ILE A 184 -16.98 30.14 4.92
N GLY A 185 -16.71 29.53 6.09
CA GLY A 185 -17.66 28.69 6.81
C GLY A 185 -18.98 29.39 7.12
N ASP A 186 -18.92 30.60 7.71
CA ASP A 186 -20.12 31.37 8.06
C ASP A 186 -20.96 31.71 6.83
N LYS A 187 -20.33 32.04 5.69
CA LYS A 187 -21.06 32.34 4.44
C LYS A 187 -21.81 31.13 3.92
N LEU A 188 -21.22 29.92 4.04
CA LEU A 188 -21.89 28.69 3.64
C LEU A 188 -23.08 28.38 4.54
N LEU A 189 -22.93 28.51 5.86
CA LEU A 189 -23.99 28.28 6.83
C LEU A 189 -25.15 29.28 6.65
N ASP A 190 -24.84 30.57 6.47
CA ASP A 190 -25.82 31.62 6.22
C ASP A 190 -26.59 31.43 4.90
N SER A 191 -25.98 30.78 3.91
CA SER A 191 -26.61 30.44 2.64
C SER A 191 -27.51 29.20 2.70
N GLY A 192 -27.52 28.48 3.85
CA GLY A 192 -28.36 27.32 4.10
C GLY A 192 -27.65 25.98 4.05
N ALA A 193 -26.32 25.95 3.99
CA ALA A 193 -25.56 24.72 4.17
C ALA A 193 -25.74 24.20 5.61
N GLN A 194 -25.85 22.89 5.78
CA GLN A 194 -25.96 22.28 7.09
C GLN A 194 -24.60 22.11 7.75
N GLU A 195 -23.57 21.94 6.95
CA GLU A 195 -22.18 21.70 7.37
C GLU A 195 -21.24 22.44 6.42
N VAL A 196 -20.10 22.87 6.95
CA VAL A 196 -19.04 23.53 6.17
C VAL A 196 -18.18 22.50 5.45
N MET A 197 -17.88 21.40 6.14
CA MET A 197 -17.02 20.33 5.64
C MET A 197 -17.45 19.01 6.24
N SER A 198 -17.35 17.95 5.47
CA SER A 198 -17.46 16.57 5.93
C SER A 198 -16.18 15.84 5.62
N LEU A 199 -15.62 15.19 6.61
CA LEU A 199 -14.38 14.44 6.51
C LEU A 199 -14.52 13.12 7.28
N GLY A 200 -14.05 12.03 6.69
CA GLY A 200 -13.95 10.76 7.41
C GLY A 200 -12.92 10.83 8.55
N ILE A 201 -13.29 10.35 9.74
CA ILE A 201 -12.33 10.21 10.85
C ILE A 201 -11.51 8.95 10.57
N TYR A 202 -10.35 9.14 9.96
CA TYR A 202 -9.48 8.06 9.54
C TYR A 202 -8.02 8.52 9.63
N GLY A 203 -7.16 7.71 10.26
CA GLY A 203 -5.77 8.09 10.55
C GLY A 203 -4.96 8.51 9.32
N TRP A 204 -5.27 7.95 8.15
CA TRP A 204 -4.64 8.33 6.89
C TRP A 204 -4.84 9.81 6.51
N PHE A 205 -6.02 10.39 6.77
CA PHE A 205 -6.23 11.84 6.55
C PHE A 205 -5.37 12.69 7.48
N PHE A 206 -5.24 12.28 8.74
CA PHE A 206 -4.37 12.97 9.69
C PHE A 206 -2.90 12.95 9.21
N GLU A 207 -2.42 11.80 8.78
CA GLU A 207 -1.09 11.65 8.18
C GLU A 207 -0.91 12.55 6.95
N GLN A 208 -1.91 12.65 6.06
CA GLN A 208 -1.88 13.53 4.91
C GLN A 208 -1.74 15.00 5.31
N PHE A 209 -2.44 15.46 6.34
CA PHE A 209 -2.31 16.83 6.82
C PHE A 209 -0.92 17.13 7.39
N ILE A 210 -0.32 16.19 8.11
CA ILE A 210 1.06 16.32 8.61
C ILE A 210 2.03 16.38 7.43
N GLY A 211 1.93 15.43 6.51
CA GLY A 211 2.81 15.34 5.34
C GLY A 211 2.72 16.56 4.42
N LYS A 212 1.53 17.15 4.25
CA LYS A 212 1.32 18.39 3.49
C LYS A 212 2.05 19.59 4.05
N GLN A 213 2.30 19.61 5.34
CA GLN A 213 3.10 20.65 6.01
C GLN A 213 4.61 20.42 5.89
N GLY A 214 5.03 19.29 5.27
CA GLY A 214 6.44 18.90 5.20
C GLY A 214 6.99 18.39 6.54
N LEU A 215 6.12 17.99 7.47
CA LEU A 215 6.47 17.49 8.77
C LEU A 215 6.53 15.96 8.80
N GLU A 216 7.33 15.43 9.72
CA GLU A 216 7.38 14.00 9.96
C GLU A 216 6.23 13.57 10.89
N TYR A 217 5.61 12.44 10.58
CA TYR A 217 4.60 11.79 11.41
C TYR A 217 5.24 11.03 12.56
N ALA A 218 6.35 10.36 12.29
CA ALA A 218 7.14 9.60 13.25
C ALA A 218 8.63 9.92 13.09
N ASN A 219 9.41 9.68 14.13
CA ASN A 219 10.85 9.88 14.11
C ASN A 219 11.57 8.91 13.13
N ASN A 220 12.87 9.09 12.98
CA ASN A 220 13.73 8.29 12.10
C ASN A 220 13.27 8.36 10.63
N GLY A 221 12.94 9.59 10.16
CA GLY A 221 12.47 9.82 8.79
C GLY A 221 11.17 9.05 8.49
N ASN A 222 10.18 9.09 9.39
CA ASN A 222 8.98 8.25 9.33
C ASN A 222 9.28 6.74 9.35
N GLY A 223 10.28 6.32 10.10
CA GLY A 223 10.70 4.93 10.19
C GLY A 223 11.51 4.42 8.98
N ARG A 224 12.01 5.34 8.13
CA ARG A 224 12.74 5.00 6.90
C ARG A 224 14.23 4.70 7.14
N THR A 225 14.85 5.42 8.06
CA THR A 225 16.27 5.22 8.39
C THR A 225 16.47 4.13 9.43
N GLU A 226 15.58 4.09 10.43
CA GLU A 226 15.51 3.08 11.48
C GLU A 226 14.05 2.86 11.87
N ALA A 227 13.75 1.82 12.65
CA ALA A 227 12.41 1.62 13.18
C ALA A 227 11.94 2.84 13.98
N ALA A 228 10.74 3.34 13.69
CA ALA A 228 10.15 4.43 14.45
C ALA A 228 9.89 3.98 15.91
N THR A 229 10.27 4.81 16.87
CA THR A 229 10.10 4.57 18.30
C THR A 229 9.23 5.61 19.00
N ALA A 230 8.92 6.72 18.29
CA ALA A 230 8.10 7.82 18.78
C ALA A 230 7.36 8.50 17.63
N VAL A 231 6.23 9.11 17.95
CA VAL A 231 5.57 10.06 17.06
C VAL A 231 6.36 11.38 17.02
N ALA A 232 6.29 12.10 15.91
CA ALA A 232 6.98 13.39 15.75
C ALA A 232 6.01 14.57 15.59
N PHE A 233 4.74 14.31 15.34
CA PHE A 233 3.75 15.37 15.07
C PHE A 233 3.40 16.20 16.30
N ASP A 234 3.51 15.67 17.51
CA ASP A 234 3.26 16.39 18.78
C ASP A 234 4.39 17.40 19.12
N GLU A 235 5.62 17.10 18.73
CA GLU A 235 6.77 17.97 18.95
C GLU A 235 6.86 19.13 17.96
N ASN A 236 6.32 18.95 16.76
CA ASN A 236 6.38 19.94 15.68
C ASN A 236 5.22 20.94 15.69
N GLY A 237 4.31 20.87 16.65
CA GLY A 237 3.16 21.77 16.76
C GLY A 237 2.14 21.58 15.62
N ALA A 238 2.11 20.41 15.03
CA ALA A 238 1.20 20.04 13.92
C ALA A 238 -0.15 19.49 14.41
N ALA A 239 -0.34 19.39 15.72
CA ALA A 239 -1.56 18.89 16.35
C ALA A 239 -2.53 20.03 16.70
#